data_0fbffe92c25258a85052a4d848999132
#
_entry.id   0fbffe92c25258a85052a4d848999132
#
_cell.length_a   1.000
_cell.length_b   1.000
_cell.length_c   1.000
_cell.angle_alpha   90.00
_cell.angle_beta   90.00
_cell.angle_gamma   90.00
#
_symmetry.space_group_name_H-M   'P 1'
#
loop_
_entity.id
_entity.type
_entity.pdbx_description
1 polymer ?
#
loop_
_entity_poly.entity_id
_entity_poly.type
_entity_poly.pdbx_seq_one_letter_code
_entity_poly.pdbx_strand_id
1 'polypeptide(L)'
;IERLGSFNRILESGVNIIIPFIERPRPITMIRYVRMGEDYHPVMSDEVRIDRRETVMDFPGQPVVTTDNVTVKINGALYYQIIDPRRAVYEVANMSQAVEVLAKTTLRSVVGKMELDKLFESRSEVNNAIQAEMEEAASKWGVKLTRVEVQDISMPEEVEEAMRLQMAAERKRRATVTEAEGEKSAAIAMAQGQRESAILNAQGDKESAILRAQGEQESIRLVLSAMGDSEENKQTVIGYLLGQSYIKVL
;
A
#
# COMPACT_ATOMS: atom_id res chain seq x y z
N ILE A 1 15.85 36.60 21.48
CA ILE A 1 16.46 37.89 21.88
C ILE A 1 17.89 37.67 22.28
N GLU A 2 18.77 38.50 21.76
CA GLU A 2 20.18 38.63 22.17
C GLU A 2 20.34 39.82 23.10
N ARG A 3 21.18 39.65 24.11
CA ARG A 3 21.64 40.74 24.98
C ARG A 3 23.16 40.86 24.85
N LEU A 4 23.64 41.99 24.35
CA LEU A 4 25.08 42.27 24.13
C LEU A 4 25.78 41.16 23.31
N GLY A 5 25.08 40.58 22.30
CA GLY A 5 25.63 39.54 21.42
C GLY A 5 25.50 38.09 21.95
N SER A 6 24.93 37.88 23.14
CA SER A 6 24.67 36.53 23.67
C SER A 6 23.19 36.22 23.70
N PHE A 7 22.82 34.96 23.49
CA PHE A 7 21.43 34.50 23.64
C PHE A 7 20.94 34.75 25.07
N ASN A 8 19.82 35.40 25.22
CA ASN A 8 19.22 35.68 26.52
C ASN A 8 17.93 34.85 26.75
N ARG A 9 16.90 35.05 25.91
CA ARG A 9 15.59 34.42 26.07
C ARG A 9 14.81 34.34 24.75
N ILE A 10 13.86 33.46 24.72
CA ILE A 10 12.83 33.42 23.65
C ILE A 10 11.64 34.22 24.14
N LEU A 11 11.10 35.11 23.29
CA LEU A 11 9.84 35.79 23.54
C LEU A 11 8.69 34.95 23.04
N GLU A 12 7.73 34.71 23.92
CA GLU A 12 6.49 34.02 23.55
C GLU A 12 5.44 35.01 23.05
N SER A 13 4.30 34.49 22.59
CA SER A 13 3.16 35.29 22.14
C SER A 13 2.65 36.19 23.27
N GLY A 14 2.44 37.47 22.99
CA GLY A 14 1.95 38.43 23.96
C GLY A 14 2.75 39.72 24.01
N VAL A 15 2.50 40.52 25.04
CA VAL A 15 3.24 41.78 25.28
C VAL A 15 4.57 41.46 25.92
N ASN A 16 5.66 41.83 25.24
CA ASN A 16 7.01 41.64 25.71
C ASN A 16 7.75 42.95 25.77
N ILE A 17 8.45 43.19 26.86
CA ILE A 17 9.28 44.42 27.08
C ILE A 17 10.71 44.06 26.68
N ILE A 18 11.26 44.83 25.74
CA ILE A 18 12.67 44.70 25.27
C ILE A 18 13.39 45.96 25.69
N ILE A 19 14.60 45.82 26.24
CA ILE A 19 15.43 46.95 26.64
C ILE A 19 16.14 47.49 25.40
N PRO A 20 15.82 48.68 24.90
CA PRO A 20 16.45 49.22 23.71
C PRO A 20 17.97 49.41 23.94
N PHE A 21 18.76 49.28 22.87
CA PHE A 21 20.21 49.31 22.81
C PHE A 21 20.93 48.08 23.39
N ILE A 22 20.35 47.38 24.38
CA ILE A 22 21.00 46.24 25.07
C ILE A 22 20.43 44.92 24.48
N GLU A 23 19.14 44.87 24.25
CA GLU A 23 18.48 43.69 23.73
C GLU A 23 18.08 43.88 22.25
N ARG A 24 18.41 42.92 21.40
CA ARG A 24 18.06 42.91 19.98
C ARG A 24 17.43 41.59 19.58
N PRO A 25 16.35 41.61 18.81
CA PRO A 25 15.86 40.38 18.19
C PRO A 25 16.84 39.94 17.10
N ARG A 26 17.17 38.66 17.05
CA ARG A 26 17.95 38.09 15.96
C ARG A 26 16.99 37.57 14.89
N PRO A 27 17.13 38.05 13.65
CA PRO A 27 16.31 37.52 12.55
C PRO A 27 16.75 36.13 12.14
N ILE A 28 15.83 35.37 11.57
CA ILE A 28 16.08 34.11 10.87
C ILE A 28 15.85 34.36 9.38
N THR A 29 16.77 33.91 8.54
CA THR A 29 16.64 33.99 7.10
C THR A 29 15.80 32.83 6.59
N MET A 30 14.65 33.12 5.99
CA MET A 30 13.77 32.15 5.35
C MET A 30 13.88 32.26 3.84
N ILE A 31 13.92 31.11 3.17
CA ILE A 31 13.90 31.03 1.71
C ILE A 31 12.52 30.59 1.27
N ARG A 32 11.92 31.36 0.38
CA ARG A 32 10.66 31.00 -0.31
C ARG A 32 10.90 30.99 -1.80
N TYR A 33 10.47 29.94 -2.46
CA TYR A 33 10.49 29.89 -3.93
C TYR A 33 9.21 30.54 -4.47
N VAL A 34 9.38 31.61 -5.22
CA VAL A 34 8.28 32.29 -5.92
C VAL A 34 8.38 31.96 -7.40
N ARG A 35 7.27 31.46 -7.96
CA ARG A 35 7.17 31.21 -9.40
C ARG A 35 7.07 32.52 -10.16
N MET A 36 8.07 32.82 -11.00
CA MET A 36 8.07 33.94 -11.92
C MET A 36 8.16 33.39 -13.35
N GLY A 37 7.03 33.28 -14.03
CA GLY A 37 6.94 32.65 -15.34
C GLY A 37 7.07 31.12 -15.24
N GLU A 38 8.04 30.55 -15.95
CA GLU A 38 8.34 29.10 -15.92
C GLU A 38 9.38 28.74 -14.86
N ASP A 39 10.10 29.70 -14.31
CA ASP A 39 11.19 29.47 -13.37
C ASP A 39 10.81 29.77 -11.92
N TYR A 40 11.44 29.04 -10.99
CA TYR A 40 11.33 29.25 -9.56
C TYR A 40 12.52 30.07 -9.06
N HIS A 41 12.25 31.27 -8.55
CA HIS A 41 13.27 32.16 -8.01
C HIS A 41 13.25 32.12 -6.47
N PRO A 42 14.41 31.88 -5.81
CA PRO A 42 14.50 31.94 -4.38
C PRO A 42 14.43 33.41 -3.91
N VAL A 43 13.47 33.71 -3.03
CA VAL A 43 13.36 34.98 -2.36
C VAL A 43 13.75 34.79 -0.90
N MET A 44 14.79 35.48 -0.47
CA MET A 44 15.24 35.46 0.92
C MET A 44 14.56 36.59 1.69
N SER A 45 13.98 36.27 2.84
CA SER A 45 13.40 37.23 3.77
C SER A 45 13.95 37.00 5.15
N ASP A 46 14.37 38.11 5.81
CA ASP A 46 14.79 38.06 7.20
C ASP A 46 13.57 38.31 8.09
N GLU A 47 13.16 37.30 8.82
CA GLU A 47 11.99 37.35 9.70
C GLU A 47 12.44 37.34 11.17
N VAL A 48 11.95 38.32 11.93
CA VAL A 48 12.20 38.40 13.39
C VAL A 48 11.29 37.47 14.17
N ARG A 49 10.12 37.15 13.59
CA ARG A 49 9.15 36.25 14.20
C ARG A 49 9.29 34.86 13.58
N ILE A 50 9.61 33.88 14.42
CA ILE A 50 9.72 32.49 13.99
C ILE A 50 8.35 31.86 14.07
N ASP A 51 7.80 31.47 12.91
CA ASP A 51 6.56 30.70 12.85
C ASP A 51 6.86 29.24 13.21
N ARG A 52 6.11 28.71 14.18
CA ARG A 52 6.23 27.32 14.64
C ARG A 52 5.22 26.39 14.00
N ARG A 53 4.42 26.91 13.07
CA ARG A 53 3.53 26.06 12.27
C ARG A 53 4.33 25.28 11.25
N GLU A 54 3.73 24.20 10.74
CA GLU A 54 4.29 23.47 9.63
C GLU A 54 4.47 24.38 8.42
N THR A 55 5.65 24.31 7.83
CA THR A 55 6.03 25.11 6.65
C THR A 55 6.42 24.16 5.53
N VAL A 56 6.01 24.50 4.31
CA VAL A 56 6.39 23.76 3.10
C VAL A 56 7.57 24.47 2.45
N MET A 57 8.54 23.68 2.02
CA MET A 57 9.66 24.14 1.20
C MET A 57 9.70 23.30 -0.06
N ASP A 58 9.47 23.91 -1.21
CA ASP A 58 9.70 23.29 -2.50
C ASP A 58 11.18 23.41 -2.85
N PHE A 59 11.77 22.35 -3.36
CA PHE A 59 13.12 22.41 -3.92
C PHE A 59 13.08 22.11 -5.41
N PRO A 60 13.80 22.92 -6.21
CA PRO A 60 13.78 22.80 -7.66
C PRO A 60 14.37 21.48 -8.12
N GLY A 61 13.88 21.02 -9.26
CA GLY A 61 14.32 19.77 -9.86
C GLY A 61 15.81 19.77 -10.18
N GLN A 62 16.49 18.72 -9.79
CA GLN A 62 17.90 18.51 -10.05
C GLN A 62 18.16 17.19 -10.77
N PRO A 63 19.17 17.14 -11.66
CA PRO A 63 19.53 15.90 -12.32
C PRO A 63 20.22 14.95 -11.33
N VAL A 64 19.77 13.70 -11.34
CA VAL A 64 20.34 12.60 -10.57
C VAL A 64 20.49 11.39 -11.48
N VAL A 65 21.52 10.60 -11.28
CA VAL A 65 21.76 9.36 -12.04
C VAL A 65 21.38 8.18 -11.15
N THR A 66 20.53 7.30 -11.65
CA THR A 66 20.10 6.06 -11.00
C THR A 66 21.16 4.95 -11.12
N THR A 67 20.97 3.80 -10.45
CA THR A 67 21.92 2.67 -10.51
C THR A 67 22.01 2.04 -11.89
N ASP A 68 20.93 2.10 -12.67
CA ASP A 68 20.86 1.66 -14.07
C ASP A 68 21.36 2.70 -15.07
N ASN A 69 22.08 3.72 -14.58
CA ASN A 69 22.76 4.77 -15.35
C ASN A 69 21.80 5.67 -16.18
N VAL A 70 20.57 5.84 -15.71
CA VAL A 70 19.62 6.79 -16.32
C VAL A 70 19.66 8.12 -15.59
N THR A 71 19.77 9.22 -16.34
CA THR A 71 19.68 10.57 -15.77
C THR A 71 18.23 10.98 -15.68
N VAL A 72 17.76 11.23 -14.45
CA VAL A 72 16.41 11.73 -14.17
C VAL A 72 16.48 13.09 -13.51
N LYS A 73 15.52 13.96 -13.79
CA LYS A 73 15.36 15.24 -13.09
C LYS A 73 14.21 15.10 -12.09
N ILE A 74 14.52 15.31 -10.82
CA ILE A 74 13.58 15.08 -9.71
C ILE A 74 13.45 16.37 -8.92
N ASN A 75 12.21 16.81 -8.70
CA ASN A 75 11.84 17.87 -7.76
C ASN A 75 11.03 17.28 -6.60
N GLY A 76 10.89 18.04 -5.55
CA GLY A 76 10.11 17.62 -4.40
C GLY A 76 9.79 18.77 -3.46
N ALA A 77 8.96 18.42 -2.49
CA ALA A 77 8.59 19.30 -1.40
C ALA A 77 8.89 18.62 -0.06
N LEU A 78 9.31 19.40 0.90
CA LEU A 78 9.44 18.94 2.27
C LEU A 78 8.57 19.76 3.20
N TYR A 79 8.01 19.10 4.16
CA TYR A 79 7.19 19.67 5.21
C TYR A 79 7.99 19.63 6.50
N TYR A 80 8.20 20.77 7.10
CA TYR A 80 8.99 20.86 8.32
C TYR A 80 8.38 21.85 9.32
N GLN A 81 8.72 21.66 10.57
CA GLN A 81 8.29 22.50 11.67
C GLN A 81 9.51 22.86 12.56
N ILE A 82 9.63 24.10 12.94
CA ILE A 82 10.66 24.55 13.89
C ILE A 82 10.17 24.25 15.31
N ILE A 83 10.84 23.29 15.96
CA ILE A 83 10.52 22.88 17.33
C ILE A 83 11.34 23.69 18.33
N ASP A 84 12.64 23.85 18.07
CA ASP A 84 13.54 24.61 18.90
C ASP A 84 14.09 25.86 18.16
N PRO A 85 13.48 27.03 18.37
CA PRO A 85 13.91 28.27 17.73
C PRO A 85 15.35 28.66 18.07
N ARG A 86 15.86 28.29 19.25
CA ARG A 86 17.22 28.59 19.64
C ARG A 86 18.20 27.82 18.74
N ARG A 87 18.00 26.54 18.57
CA ARG A 87 18.84 25.72 17.70
C ARG A 87 18.77 26.17 16.24
N ALA A 88 17.58 26.49 15.77
CA ALA A 88 17.38 26.93 14.38
C ALA A 88 18.11 28.23 14.03
N VAL A 89 18.40 29.08 15.02
CA VAL A 89 19.08 30.36 14.82
C VAL A 89 20.58 30.29 15.12
N TYR A 90 21.02 29.43 16.06
CA TYR A 90 22.40 29.44 16.55
C TYR A 90 23.25 28.25 16.13
N GLU A 91 22.63 27.07 15.83
CA GLU A 91 23.39 25.91 15.41
C GLU A 91 23.73 25.94 13.91
N VAL A 92 22.97 26.71 13.12
CA VAL A 92 23.18 26.85 11.69
C VAL A 92 23.01 28.30 11.23
N ALA A 93 23.87 28.78 10.36
CA ALA A 93 23.85 30.18 9.92
C ALA A 93 22.59 30.53 9.11
N ASN A 94 22.14 29.63 8.24
CA ASN A 94 20.91 29.75 7.46
C ASN A 94 20.20 28.39 7.46
N MET A 95 19.20 28.25 8.31
CA MET A 95 18.45 27.02 8.50
C MET A 95 17.75 26.58 7.22
N SER A 96 17.06 27.49 6.53
CA SER A 96 16.34 27.16 5.30
C SER A 96 17.27 26.66 4.20
N GLN A 97 18.41 27.32 4.02
CA GLN A 97 19.40 26.89 3.03
C GLN A 97 20.04 25.55 3.41
N ALA A 98 20.32 25.33 4.69
CA ALA A 98 20.90 24.08 5.16
C ALA A 98 19.95 22.90 4.95
N VAL A 99 18.65 23.08 5.25
CA VAL A 99 17.61 22.07 5.02
C VAL A 99 17.44 21.80 3.53
N GLU A 100 17.47 22.83 2.68
CA GLU A 100 17.38 22.69 1.22
C GLU A 100 18.56 21.88 0.67
N VAL A 101 19.80 22.24 1.04
CA VAL A 101 21.00 21.53 0.61
C VAL A 101 21.00 20.10 1.10
N LEU A 102 20.58 19.89 2.35
CA LEU A 102 20.42 18.54 2.91
C LEU A 102 19.41 17.73 2.09
N ALA A 103 18.24 18.29 1.78
CA ALA A 103 17.22 17.62 0.97
C ALA A 103 17.76 17.21 -0.40
N LYS A 104 18.45 18.14 -1.09
CA LYS A 104 19.04 17.89 -2.40
C LYS A 104 20.13 16.80 -2.36
N THR A 105 20.97 16.80 -1.36
CA THR A 105 22.07 15.83 -1.22
C THR A 105 21.55 14.45 -0.83
N THR A 106 20.59 14.38 0.08
CA THR A 106 19.95 13.13 0.49
C THR A 106 19.14 12.53 -0.64
N LEU A 107 18.36 13.35 -1.36
CA LEU A 107 17.63 12.89 -2.54
C LEU A 107 18.58 12.25 -3.55
N ARG A 108 19.72 12.90 -3.85
CA ARG A 108 20.73 12.37 -4.76
C ARG A 108 21.31 11.05 -4.24
N SER A 109 21.59 10.96 -2.94
CA SER A 109 22.11 9.74 -2.29
C SER A 109 21.12 8.57 -2.39
N VAL A 110 19.86 8.81 -2.05
CA VAL A 110 18.81 7.78 -2.04
C VAL A 110 18.48 7.31 -3.46
N VAL A 111 18.23 8.25 -4.37
CA VAL A 111 17.90 7.95 -5.78
C VAL A 111 19.06 7.27 -6.50
N GLY A 112 20.29 7.70 -6.23
CA GLY A 112 21.50 7.08 -6.81
C GLY A 112 21.74 5.63 -6.37
N LYS A 113 21.03 5.15 -5.36
CA LYS A 113 21.08 3.74 -4.90
C LYS A 113 19.89 2.91 -5.40
N MET A 114 18.97 3.50 -6.16
CA MET A 114 17.75 2.86 -6.64
C MET A 114 17.75 2.73 -8.16
N GLU A 115 17.05 1.71 -8.65
CA GLU A 115 16.74 1.54 -10.06
C GLU A 115 15.55 2.42 -10.45
N LEU A 116 15.50 2.80 -11.74
CA LEU A 116 14.45 3.67 -12.26
C LEU A 116 13.04 3.10 -12.03
N ASP A 117 12.85 1.79 -12.28
CA ASP A 117 11.56 1.13 -12.10
C ASP A 117 11.06 1.26 -10.65
N LYS A 118 11.94 1.10 -9.66
CA LYS A 118 11.61 1.24 -8.24
C LYS A 118 11.20 2.65 -7.86
N LEU A 119 11.79 3.68 -8.48
CA LEU A 119 11.42 5.07 -8.23
C LEU A 119 9.95 5.35 -8.60
N PHE A 120 9.42 4.68 -9.62
CA PHE A 120 8.03 4.83 -10.03
C PHE A 120 7.07 3.91 -9.28
N GLU A 121 7.48 2.69 -8.97
CA GLU A 121 6.64 1.71 -8.29
C GLU A 121 6.47 1.99 -6.79
N SER A 122 7.55 2.44 -6.12
CA SER A 122 7.62 2.53 -4.66
C SER A 122 7.94 3.93 -4.16
N ARG A 123 7.21 4.95 -4.62
CA ARG A 123 7.41 6.35 -4.19
C ARG A 123 7.39 6.53 -2.67
N SER A 124 6.56 5.77 -1.96
CA SER A 124 6.48 5.81 -0.51
C SER A 124 7.78 5.36 0.17
N GLU A 125 8.46 4.35 -0.38
CA GLU A 125 9.76 3.89 0.12
C GLU A 125 10.83 4.94 -0.07
N VAL A 126 10.84 5.60 -1.24
CA VAL A 126 11.75 6.72 -1.55
C VAL A 126 11.54 7.86 -0.57
N ASN A 127 10.30 8.29 -0.37
CA ASN A 127 9.96 9.37 0.56
C ASN A 127 10.39 9.06 2.00
N ASN A 128 10.11 7.84 2.47
CA ASN A 128 10.49 7.39 3.81
C ASN A 128 12.00 7.30 3.98
N ALA A 129 12.72 6.80 2.97
CA ALA A 129 14.18 6.71 3.00
C ALA A 129 14.84 8.10 3.07
N ILE A 130 14.34 9.06 2.27
CA ILE A 130 14.81 10.45 2.30
C ILE A 130 14.52 11.08 3.67
N GLN A 131 13.30 10.92 4.19
CA GLN A 131 12.91 11.46 5.48
C GLN A 131 13.80 10.92 6.61
N ALA A 132 14.02 9.61 6.67
CA ALA A 132 14.84 8.98 7.71
C ALA A 132 16.30 9.46 7.68
N GLU A 133 16.91 9.57 6.48
CA GLU A 133 18.30 10.03 6.34
C GLU A 133 18.45 11.52 6.69
N MET A 134 17.42 12.34 6.45
CA MET A 134 17.43 13.77 6.78
C MET A 134 17.13 14.05 8.25
N GLU A 135 16.36 13.24 8.94
CA GLU A 135 15.81 13.54 10.26
C GLU A 135 16.93 13.69 11.32
N GLU A 136 17.99 12.90 11.23
CA GLU A 136 19.13 13.00 12.15
C GLU A 136 19.83 14.37 12.07
N ALA A 137 20.04 14.87 10.86
CA ALA A 137 20.69 16.16 10.67
C ALA A 137 19.77 17.35 11.02
N ALA A 138 18.49 17.29 10.57
CA ALA A 138 17.51 18.33 10.81
C ALA A 138 17.20 18.51 12.30
N SER A 139 17.17 17.43 13.07
CA SER A 139 16.92 17.48 14.52
C SER A 139 18.01 18.22 15.29
N LYS A 140 19.26 18.19 14.83
CA LYS A 140 20.37 18.96 15.41
C LYS A 140 20.13 20.47 15.30
N TRP A 141 19.47 20.91 14.24
CA TRP A 141 19.09 22.30 14.00
C TRP A 141 17.76 22.70 14.64
N GLY A 142 17.16 21.83 15.45
CA GLY A 142 15.87 22.09 16.09
C GLY A 142 14.69 22.09 15.13
N VAL A 143 14.82 21.43 13.99
CA VAL A 143 13.78 21.26 12.94
C VAL A 143 13.30 19.82 12.94
N LYS A 144 12.00 19.64 12.93
CA LYS A 144 11.36 18.33 12.72
C LYS A 144 10.84 18.25 11.30
N LEU A 145 11.21 17.20 10.60
CA LEU A 145 10.65 16.89 9.30
C LEU A 145 9.36 16.09 9.50
N THR A 146 8.25 16.62 9.00
CA THR A 146 6.97 15.92 9.08
C THR A 146 6.81 14.95 7.92
N ARG A 147 7.16 15.41 6.71
CA ARG A 147 7.02 14.66 5.49
C ARG A 147 7.96 15.16 4.39
N VAL A 148 8.42 14.25 3.56
CA VAL A 148 9.12 14.57 2.30
C VAL A 148 8.36 13.91 1.17
N GLU A 149 8.13 14.66 0.10
CA GLU A 149 7.41 14.17 -1.08
C GLU A 149 8.20 14.45 -2.35
N VAL A 150 8.47 13.42 -3.10
CA VAL A 150 8.91 13.53 -4.48
C VAL A 150 7.69 13.87 -5.34
N GLN A 151 7.73 15.04 -6.01
CA GLN A 151 6.62 15.54 -6.83
C GLN A 151 6.68 14.95 -8.25
N ASP A 152 7.64 15.43 -9.04
CA ASP A 152 7.79 15.03 -10.44
C ASP A 152 9.14 14.36 -10.68
N ILE A 153 9.10 13.33 -11.49
CA ILE A 153 10.28 12.64 -11.99
C ILE A 153 10.19 12.76 -13.52
N SER A 154 11.08 13.55 -14.12
CA SER A 154 11.18 13.69 -15.55
C SER A 154 12.47 13.06 -16.08
N MET A 155 12.38 12.43 -17.24
CA MET A 155 13.48 11.73 -17.89
C MET A 155 13.53 12.13 -19.37
N PRO A 156 14.62 11.83 -20.08
CA PRO A 156 14.68 12.01 -21.54
C PRO A 156 13.58 11.20 -22.24
N GLU A 157 13.01 11.79 -23.29
CA GLU A 157 11.86 11.22 -24.03
C GLU A 157 12.14 9.80 -24.57
N GLU A 158 13.38 9.57 -25.03
CA GLU A 158 13.80 8.25 -25.54
C GLU A 158 13.70 7.15 -24.45
N VAL A 159 14.09 7.50 -23.22
CA VAL A 159 14.03 6.57 -22.06
C VAL A 159 12.58 6.34 -21.65
N GLU A 160 11.77 7.40 -21.64
CA GLU A 160 10.34 7.33 -21.32
C GLU A 160 9.60 6.42 -22.31
N GLU A 161 9.88 6.54 -23.61
CA GLU A 161 9.27 5.68 -24.62
C GLU A 161 9.69 4.21 -24.47
N ALA A 162 11.00 3.95 -24.30
CA ALA A 162 11.51 2.60 -24.08
C ALA A 162 10.88 1.95 -22.85
N MET A 163 10.79 2.68 -21.72
CA MET A 163 10.19 2.22 -20.49
C MET A 163 8.69 1.96 -20.64
N ARG A 164 7.98 2.83 -21.37
CA ARG A 164 6.55 2.64 -21.66
C ARG A 164 6.30 1.34 -22.43
N LEU A 165 7.13 1.04 -23.42
CA LEU A 165 7.05 -0.20 -24.19
C LEU A 165 7.38 -1.43 -23.33
N GLN A 166 8.41 -1.35 -22.50
CA GLN A 166 8.80 -2.42 -21.57
C GLN A 166 7.66 -2.70 -20.56
N MET A 167 7.13 -1.66 -19.93
CA MET A 167 6.01 -1.80 -18.98
C MET A 167 4.74 -2.36 -19.63
N ALA A 168 4.44 -1.96 -20.86
CA ALA A 168 3.31 -2.48 -21.63
C ALA A 168 3.48 -3.99 -21.92
N ALA A 169 4.68 -4.42 -22.32
CA ALA A 169 5.00 -5.82 -22.56
C ALA A 169 4.90 -6.66 -21.27
N GLU A 170 5.45 -6.15 -20.19
CA GLU A 170 5.39 -6.84 -18.89
C GLU A 170 3.96 -6.96 -18.35
N ARG A 171 3.16 -5.89 -18.46
CA ARG A 171 1.73 -5.93 -18.11
C ARG A 171 0.97 -6.96 -18.94
N LYS A 172 1.24 -7.02 -20.26
CA LYS A 172 0.64 -8.01 -21.14
C LYS A 172 1.03 -9.43 -20.74
N ARG A 173 2.32 -9.66 -20.45
CA ARG A 173 2.82 -10.96 -19.98
C ARG A 173 2.14 -11.38 -18.67
N ARG A 174 2.07 -10.49 -17.67
CA ARG A 174 1.40 -10.77 -16.39
C ARG A 174 -0.08 -11.07 -16.59
N ALA A 175 -0.77 -10.31 -17.43
CA ALA A 175 -2.20 -10.54 -17.73
C ALA A 175 -2.41 -11.93 -18.32
N THR A 176 -1.62 -12.35 -19.32
CA THR A 176 -1.72 -13.68 -19.93
C THR A 176 -1.44 -14.81 -18.92
N VAL A 177 -0.45 -14.64 -18.04
CA VAL A 177 -0.17 -15.63 -16.99
C VAL A 177 -1.33 -15.74 -16.01
N THR A 178 -1.85 -14.59 -15.53
CA THR A 178 -2.98 -14.57 -14.59
C THR A 178 -4.25 -15.18 -15.21
N GLU A 179 -4.51 -14.92 -16.50
CA GLU A 179 -5.62 -15.50 -17.24
C GLU A 179 -5.49 -17.04 -17.33
N ALA A 180 -4.32 -17.53 -17.73
CA ALA A 180 -4.06 -18.97 -17.81
C ALA A 180 -4.13 -19.69 -16.44
N GLU A 181 -3.65 -19.04 -15.37
CA GLU A 181 -3.80 -19.54 -13.99
C GLU A 181 -5.28 -19.55 -13.55
N GLY A 182 -6.04 -18.52 -13.93
CA GLY A 182 -7.47 -18.44 -13.70
C GLY A 182 -8.24 -19.55 -14.41
N GLU A 183 -7.97 -19.77 -15.69
CA GLU A 183 -8.58 -20.87 -16.48
C GLU A 183 -8.23 -22.25 -15.89
N LYS A 184 -6.99 -22.46 -15.52
CA LYS A 184 -6.55 -23.70 -14.85
C LYS A 184 -7.30 -23.93 -13.54
N SER A 185 -7.39 -22.93 -12.69
CA SER A 185 -8.07 -23.02 -11.40
C SER A 185 -9.58 -23.26 -11.58
N ALA A 186 -10.21 -22.61 -12.54
CA ALA A 186 -11.61 -22.83 -12.90
C ALA A 186 -11.87 -24.25 -13.41
N ALA A 187 -10.99 -24.77 -14.29
CA ALA A 187 -11.10 -26.14 -14.80
C ALA A 187 -10.96 -27.18 -13.68
N ILE A 188 -10.02 -26.98 -12.76
CA ILE A 188 -9.84 -27.86 -11.58
C ILE A 188 -11.08 -27.81 -10.68
N ALA A 189 -11.61 -26.62 -10.39
CA ALA A 189 -12.79 -26.46 -9.56
C ALA A 189 -14.04 -27.10 -10.18
N MET A 190 -14.22 -26.96 -11.50
CA MET A 190 -15.30 -27.64 -12.24
C MET A 190 -15.16 -29.17 -12.18
N ALA A 191 -13.96 -29.72 -12.41
CA ALA A 191 -13.73 -31.15 -12.34
C ALA A 191 -13.96 -31.72 -10.93
N GLN A 192 -13.55 -30.99 -9.91
CA GLN A 192 -13.81 -31.35 -8.51
C GLN A 192 -15.31 -31.32 -8.19
N GLY A 193 -16.01 -30.29 -8.60
CA GLY A 193 -17.47 -30.19 -8.43
C GLY A 193 -18.23 -31.31 -9.12
N GLN A 194 -17.84 -31.66 -10.35
CA GLN A 194 -18.42 -32.78 -11.07
C GLN A 194 -18.18 -34.12 -10.35
N ARG A 195 -16.96 -34.36 -9.89
CA ARG A 195 -16.62 -35.56 -9.12
C ARG A 195 -17.42 -35.64 -7.82
N GLU A 196 -17.53 -34.56 -7.09
CA GLU A 196 -18.29 -34.52 -5.82
C GLU A 196 -19.78 -34.74 -6.06
N SER A 197 -20.34 -34.10 -7.09
CA SER A 197 -21.73 -34.32 -7.53
C SER A 197 -21.99 -35.78 -7.88
N ALA A 198 -21.09 -36.41 -8.65
CA ALA A 198 -21.21 -37.81 -9.01
C ALA A 198 -21.20 -38.76 -7.80
N ILE A 199 -20.30 -38.46 -6.83
CA ILE A 199 -20.20 -39.23 -5.56
C ILE A 199 -21.48 -39.06 -4.74
N LEU A 200 -21.99 -37.84 -4.60
CA LEU A 200 -23.22 -37.57 -3.84
C LEU A 200 -24.43 -38.21 -4.48
N ASN A 201 -24.56 -38.19 -5.81
CA ASN A 201 -25.61 -38.85 -6.54
C ASN A 201 -25.58 -40.38 -6.32
N ALA A 202 -24.38 -40.98 -6.48
CA ALA A 202 -24.20 -42.42 -6.23
C ALA A 202 -24.50 -42.84 -4.78
N GLN A 203 -24.14 -41.98 -3.81
CA GLN A 203 -24.49 -42.20 -2.40
C GLN A 203 -26.00 -42.11 -2.18
N GLY A 204 -26.64 -41.08 -2.74
CA GLY A 204 -28.10 -40.92 -2.70
C GLY A 204 -28.86 -42.08 -3.32
N ASP A 205 -28.39 -42.57 -4.47
CA ASP A 205 -29.00 -43.76 -5.13
C ASP A 205 -28.84 -45.01 -4.27
N LYS A 206 -27.67 -45.24 -3.68
CA LYS A 206 -27.39 -46.32 -2.74
C LYS A 206 -28.31 -46.24 -1.52
N GLU A 207 -28.40 -45.07 -0.89
CA GLU A 207 -29.23 -44.86 0.29
C GLU A 207 -30.71 -45.05 -0.04
N SER A 208 -31.18 -44.53 -1.17
CA SER A 208 -32.52 -44.73 -1.67
C SER A 208 -32.85 -46.21 -1.93
N ALA A 209 -31.89 -46.98 -2.51
CA ALA A 209 -32.03 -48.41 -2.72
C ALA A 209 -32.12 -49.19 -1.40
N ILE A 210 -31.28 -48.83 -0.41
CA ILE A 210 -31.32 -49.46 0.91
C ILE A 210 -32.65 -49.18 1.64
N LEU A 211 -33.08 -47.90 1.63
CA LEU A 211 -34.38 -47.51 2.24
C LEU A 211 -35.57 -48.20 1.59
N ARG A 212 -35.56 -48.37 0.27
CA ARG A 212 -36.59 -49.13 -0.46
C ARG A 212 -36.59 -50.60 -0.04
N ALA A 213 -35.41 -51.22 -0.02
CA ALA A 213 -35.28 -52.63 0.42
C ALA A 213 -35.73 -52.85 1.90
N GLN A 214 -35.38 -51.90 2.76
CA GLN A 214 -35.83 -51.90 4.17
C GLN A 214 -37.34 -51.71 4.29
N GLY A 215 -37.94 -50.79 3.51
CA GLY A 215 -39.38 -50.58 3.45
C GLY A 215 -40.13 -51.83 2.91
N GLU A 216 -39.59 -52.47 1.87
CA GLU A 216 -40.15 -53.74 1.35
C GLU A 216 -40.04 -54.86 2.43
N GLN A 217 -38.88 -54.98 3.09
CA GLN A 217 -38.68 -55.95 4.19
C GLN A 217 -39.72 -55.74 5.33
N GLU A 218 -39.89 -54.50 5.79
CA GLU A 218 -40.84 -54.19 6.87
C GLU A 218 -42.30 -54.41 6.42
N SER A 219 -42.65 -54.07 5.19
CA SER A 219 -43.94 -54.35 4.58
C SER A 219 -44.25 -55.86 4.55
N ILE A 220 -43.27 -56.66 4.12
CA ILE A 220 -43.39 -58.12 4.13
C ILE A 220 -43.54 -58.68 5.57
N ARG A 221 -42.78 -58.14 6.51
CA ARG A 221 -42.83 -58.50 7.91
C ARG A 221 -44.22 -58.22 8.54
N LEU A 222 -44.76 -57.03 8.25
CA LEU A 222 -46.10 -56.65 8.70
C LEU A 222 -47.19 -57.56 8.15
N VAL A 223 -47.13 -57.89 6.84
CA VAL A 223 -48.07 -58.81 6.19
C VAL A 223 -47.98 -60.22 6.80
N LEU A 224 -46.79 -60.76 6.99
CA LEU A 224 -46.59 -62.05 7.64
C LEU A 224 -47.08 -62.05 9.09
N SER A 225 -46.86 -61.01 9.88
CA SER A 225 -47.34 -60.89 11.26
C SER A 225 -48.86 -60.80 11.35
N ALA A 226 -49.55 -60.21 10.35
CA ALA A 226 -51.00 -60.08 10.32
C ALA A 226 -51.73 -61.38 9.88
N MET A 227 -51.06 -62.25 9.13
CA MET A 227 -51.66 -63.49 8.61
C MET A 227 -51.48 -64.74 9.49
N GLY A 228 -50.70 -64.65 10.55
CA GLY A 228 -50.47 -65.82 11.44
C GLY A 228 -49.51 -66.85 10.82
N ASP A 229 -48.96 -67.77 11.68
CA ASP A 229 -47.79 -68.65 11.38
C ASP A 229 -48.14 -69.98 10.66
N SER A 230 -49.21 -69.99 9.84
CA SER A 230 -49.56 -71.20 9.06
C SER A 230 -48.76 -71.31 7.74
N GLU A 231 -48.33 -72.51 7.35
CA GLU A 231 -47.54 -72.79 6.13
C GLU A 231 -48.27 -72.41 4.84
N GLU A 232 -49.61 -72.52 4.77
CA GLU A 232 -50.43 -72.11 3.65
C GLU A 232 -50.41 -70.63 3.37
N ASN A 233 -50.36 -69.81 4.45
CA ASN A 233 -50.28 -68.36 4.34
C ASN A 233 -48.88 -67.89 3.82
N LYS A 234 -47.81 -68.59 4.17
CA LYS A 234 -46.46 -68.29 3.64
C LYS A 234 -46.38 -68.48 2.12
N GLN A 235 -46.99 -69.57 1.58
CA GLN A 235 -47.00 -69.75 0.12
C GLN A 235 -47.82 -68.74 -0.64
N THR A 236 -48.93 -68.26 -0.08
CA THR A 236 -49.72 -67.18 -0.67
C THR A 236 -49.02 -65.84 -0.74
N VAL A 237 -48.26 -65.51 0.33
CA VAL A 237 -47.45 -64.31 0.36
C VAL A 237 -46.28 -64.35 -0.67
N ILE A 238 -45.65 -65.50 -0.81
CA ILE A 238 -44.60 -65.68 -1.81
C ILE A 238 -45.16 -65.49 -3.23
N GLY A 239 -46.39 -66.09 -3.50
CA GLY A 239 -47.07 -65.87 -4.77
C GLY A 239 -47.43 -64.41 -5.06
N TYR A 240 -47.89 -63.66 -4.04
CA TYR A 240 -48.17 -62.23 -4.16
C TYR A 240 -46.92 -61.41 -4.44
N LEU A 241 -45.80 -61.67 -3.76
CA LEU A 241 -44.55 -61.00 -3.97
C LEU A 241 -43.93 -61.27 -5.32
N LEU A 242 -44.03 -62.50 -5.82
CA LEU A 242 -43.62 -62.86 -7.18
C LEU A 242 -44.51 -62.14 -8.24
N GLY A 243 -45.82 -62.07 -8.00
CA GLY A 243 -46.74 -61.32 -8.87
C GLY A 243 -46.42 -59.80 -8.91
N GLN A 244 -46.14 -59.21 -7.76
CA GLN A 244 -45.78 -57.79 -7.63
C GLN A 244 -44.42 -57.47 -8.29
N SER A 245 -43.43 -58.37 -8.13
CA SER A 245 -42.13 -58.24 -8.80
C SER A 245 -42.26 -58.34 -10.32
N TYR A 246 -43.16 -59.19 -10.82
CA TYR A 246 -43.43 -59.37 -12.25
C TYR A 246 -44.08 -58.13 -12.88
N ILE A 247 -45.02 -57.49 -12.20
CA ILE A 247 -45.66 -56.23 -12.62
C ILE A 247 -44.69 -55.05 -12.61
N LYS A 248 -43.67 -55.07 -11.75
CA LYS A 248 -42.70 -53.99 -11.66
C LYS A 248 -41.61 -54.04 -12.73
N VAL A 249 -41.50 -55.17 -13.46
CA VAL A 249 -40.50 -55.37 -14.53
C VAL A 249 -41.12 -55.20 -15.93
N LEU A 250 -42.43 -55.17 -16.04
CA LEU A 250 -43.20 -54.78 -17.26
C LEU A 250 -43.34 -53.26 -17.33
#